data_6a66711a4efdd5aa8b94483a317f1576
#
_entry.id   6a66711a4efdd5aa8b94483a317f1576
#
_cell.length_a   1.000
_cell.length_b   1.000
_cell.length_c   1.000
_cell.angle_alpha   90.00
_cell.angle_beta   90.00
_cell.angle_gamma   90.00
#
_symmetry.space_group_name_H-M   'P 1'
#
loop_
_entity.id
_entity.type
_entity.pdbx_description
1 polymer ?
#
loop_
_entity_poly.entity_id
_entity_poly.type
_entity_poly.pdbx_seq_one_letter_code
_entity_poly.pdbx_strand_id
1 'polypeptide(L)'
;MTSLLIINGPNINMLGKRDPSQYGELTLHDLETLICEHAEQLKITTKCFQSNHEGSLIEFLQQNSEKASGIILNPAGLTLNGYGLLDACIDSK
;
A
#
# COMPACT_ATOMS: atom_id res chain seq x y z
N MET A 1 7.67 -18.77 4.06
CA MET A 1 8.33 -17.51 3.64
C MET A 1 7.48 -16.34 4.09
N THR A 2 8.11 -15.32 4.65
CA THR A 2 7.40 -14.12 5.06
C THR A 2 6.89 -13.35 3.84
N SER A 3 5.64 -12.97 3.85
CA SER A 3 5.04 -12.19 2.78
C SER A 3 4.33 -10.95 3.34
N LEU A 4 4.54 -9.82 2.69
CA LEU A 4 3.94 -8.56 3.09
C LEU A 4 3.07 -7.99 1.98
N LEU A 5 1.92 -7.43 2.36
CA LEU A 5 1.12 -6.62 1.47
C LEU A 5 1.56 -5.17 1.63
N ILE A 6 1.79 -4.50 0.52
CA ILE A 6 2.17 -3.09 0.48
C ILE A 6 1.03 -2.35 -0.21
N ILE A 7 0.28 -1.58 0.57
CA ILE A 7 -0.97 -0.99 0.10
C ILE A 7 -0.89 0.53 0.18
N ASN A 8 -1.17 1.20 -0.91
CA ASN A 8 -1.16 2.66 -1.02
C ASN A 8 -2.52 3.18 -1.44
N GLY A 9 -3.00 4.18 -0.74
CA GLY A 9 -4.31 4.79 -0.94
C GLY A 9 -4.34 5.85 -2.02
N PRO A 10 -5.40 6.69 -2.01
CA PRO A 10 -5.65 7.67 -3.05
C PRO A 10 -4.50 8.63 -3.28
N ASN A 11 -4.29 8.97 -4.54
CA ASN A 11 -3.31 9.95 -5.03
C ASN A 11 -1.85 9.52 -4.95
N ILE A 12 -1.52 8.37 -4.37
CA ILE A 12 -0.14 7.88 -4.34
C ILE A 12 0.33 7.54 -5.77
N ASN A 13 -0.60 7.20 -6.67
CA ASN A 13 -0.28 7.00 -8.08
C ASN A 13 0.23 8.28 -8.77
N MET A 14 0.01 9.43 -8.15
CA MET A 14 0.45 10.72 -8.68
C MET A 14 1.85 11.14 -8.23
N LEU A 15 2.53 10.28 -7.47
CA LEU A 15 3.92 10.54 -7.12
C LEU A 15 4.76 10.74 -8.38
N GLY A 16 5.66 11.72 -8.35
CA GLY A 16 6.46 12.11 -9.51
C GLY A 16 5.77 13.13 -10.41
N LYS A 17 4.45 13.28 -10.29
CA LYS A 17 3.66 14.26 -11.06
C LYS A 17 3.13 15.40 -10.19
N ARG A 18 3.27 15.28 -8.87
CA ARG A 18 2.89 16.32 -7.93
C ARG A 18 4.05 17.29 -7.75
N ASP A 19 3.84 18.37 -6.99
CA ASP A 19 4.85 19.38 -6.74
C ASP A 19 6.14 18.75 -6.17
N PRO A 20 7.25 18.76 -6.93
CA PRO A 20 8.48 18.11 -6.46
C PRO A 20 9.06 18.72 -5.19
N SER A 21 8.76 19.98 -4.90
CA SER A 21 9.25 20.63 -3.69
C SER A 21 8.63 20.06 -2.42
N GLN A 22 7.44 19.46 -2.52
CA GLN A 22 6.73 18.86 -1.38
C GLN A 22 6.78 17.34 -1.37
N TYR A 23 6.73 16.71 -2.55
CA TYR A 23 6.55 15.25 -2.66
C TYR A 23 7.75 14.56 -3.31
N GLY A 24 8.77 15.31 -3.77
CA GLY A 24 9.92 14.75 -4.46
C GLY A 24 9.59 14.33 -5.89
N GLU A 25 10.54 13.70 -6.54
CA GLU A 25 10.43 13.28 -7.94
C GLU A 25 10.18 11.79 -8.12
N LEU A 26 10.21 11.02 -7.04
CA LEU A 26 10.03 9.58 -7.06
C LEU A 26 8.61 9.22 -7.51
N THR A 27 8.47 8.30 -8.44
CA THR A 27 7.15 7.80 -8.88
C THR A 27 6.71 6.64 -8.00
N LEU A 28 5.43 6.25 -8.12
CA LEU A 28 4.94 5.06 -7.44
C LEU A 28 5.71 3.82 -7.90
N HIS A 29 5.99 3.71 -9.20
CA HIS A 29 6.77 2.60 -9.74
C HIS A 29 8.17 2.54 -9.10
N ASP A 30 8.83 3.70 -8.96
CA ASP A 30 10.14 3.78 -8.33
C ASP A 30 10.07 3.33 -6.87
N LEU A 31 9.04 3.77 -6.16
CA LEU A 31 8.83 3.39 -4.76
C LEU A 31 8.63 1.88 -4.62
N GLU A 32 7.78 1.30 -5.46
CA GLU A 32 7.52 -0.13 -5.42
C GLU A 32 8.77 -0.94 -5.77
N THR A 33 9.57 -0.45 -6.72
CA THR A 33 10.84 -1.09 -7.09
C THR A 33 11.81 -1.10 -5.91
N LEU A 34 11.95 0.03 -5.22
CA LEU A 34 12.80 0.13 -4.04
C LEU A 34 12.36 -0.84 -2.94
N ILE A 35 11.06 -0.92 -2.70
CA ILE A 35 10.50 -1.83 -1.70
C ILE A 35 10.80 -3.29 -2.07
N CYS A 36 10.57 -3.67 -3.32
CA CYS A 36 10.81 -5.02 -3.79
C CYS A 36 12.29 -5.41 -3.69
N GLU A 37 13.18 -4.52 -4.08
CA GLU A 37 14.63 -4.77 -4.01
C GLU A 37 15.08 -4.97 -2.57
N HIS A 38 14.60 -4.12 -1.66
CA HIS A 38 14.95 -4.24 -0.26
C HIS A 38 14.38 -5.52 0.35
N ALA A 39 13.15 -5.86 -0.02
CA ALA A 39 12.51 -7.08 0.46
C ALA A 39 13.27 -8.34 -0.01
N GLU A 40 13.75 -8.34 -1.25
CA GLU A 40 14.54 -9.46 -1.77
C GLU A 40 15.81 -9.68 -0.94
N GLN A 41 16.48 -8.61 -0.54
CA GLN A 41 17.66 -8.69 0.32
C GLN A 41 17.33 -9.33 1.67
N LEU A 42 16.11 -9.12 2.16
CA LEU A 42 15.64 -9.66 3.43
C LEU A 42 14.94 -11.02 3.28
N LYS A 43 14.86 -11.52 2.05
CA LYS A 43 14.16 -12.78 1.71
C LYS A 43 12.67 -12.74 2.07
N ILE A 44 12.05 -11.59 1.80
CA ILE A 44 10.62 -11.34 2.02
C ILE A 44 9.97 -11.17 0.65
N THR A 45 8.80 -11.78 0.46
CA THR A 45 7.98 -11.52 -0.73
C THR A 45 7.03 -10.37 -0.46
N THR A 46 6.75 -9.57 -1.48
CA THR A 46 5.83 -8.44 -1.37
C THR A 46 4.79 -8.50 -2.47
N LYS A 47 3.60 -8.00 -2.15
CA LYS A 47 2.55 -7.80 -3.13
C LYS A 47 2.06 -6.37 -2.98
N CYS A 48 2.28 -5.56 -3.99
CA CYS A 48 1.95 -4.13 -3.98
C CYS A 48 0.59 -3.90 -4.64
N PHE A 49 -0.17 -2.98 -4.07
CA PHE A 49 -1.45 -2.55 -4.63
C PHE A 49 -1.67 -1.08 -4.30
N GLN A 50 -2.23 -0.35 -5.25
CA GLN A 50 -2.60 1.05 -5.06
C GLN A 50 -3.97 1.28 -5.67
N SER A 51 -4.80 2.06 -5.00
CA SER A 51 -6.09 2.45 -5.57
C SER A 51 -6.52 3.80 -5.01
N ASN A 52 -7.26 4.53 -5.84
CA ASN A 52 -7.95 5.76 -5.45
C ASN A 52 -9.33 5.46 -4.87
N HIS A 53 -9.74 4.20 -4.86
CA HIS A 53 -11.07 3.79 -4.42
C HIS A 53 -10.99 2.99 -3.14
N GLU A 54 -11.65 3.46 -2.10
CA GLU A 54 -11.65 2.79 -0.80
C GLU A 54 -12.16 1.34 -0.91
N GLY A 55 -13.22 1.13 -1.70
CA GLY A 55 -13.78 -0.21 -1.90
C GLY A 55 -12.77 -1.20 -2.48
N SER A 56 -11.95 -0.74 -3.43
CA SER A 56 -10.92 -1.60 -4.02
C SER A 56 -9.85 -1.98 -2.99
N LEU A 57 -9.48 -1.05 -2.12
CA LEU A 57 -8.51 -1.31 -1.05
C LEU A 57 -9.07 -2.33 -0.06
N ILE A 58 -10.34 -2.19 0.30
CA ILE A 58 -11.03 -3.12 1.20
C ILE A 58 -11.04 -4.52 0.60
N GLU A 59 -11.43 -4.64 -0.66
CA GLU A 59 -11.48 -5.93 -1.35
C GLU A 59 -10.11 -6.58 -1.45
N PHE A 60 -9.08 -5.79 -1.72
CA PHE A 60 -7.71 -6.31 -1.77
C PHE A 60 -7.30 -6.91 -0.42
N LEU A 61 -7.61 -6.21 0.68
CA LEU A 61 -7.35 -6.72 2.02
C LEU A 61 -8.07 -8.03 2.27
N GLN A 62 -9.36 -8.08 1.95
CA GLN A 62 -10.18 -9.26 2.18
C GLN A 62 -9.69 -10.47 1.40
N GLN A 63 -9.19 -10.25 0.18
CA GLN A 63 -8.73 -11.31 -0.69
C GLN A 63 -7.33 -11.82 -0.35
N ASN A 64 -6.50 -10.99 0.27
CA ASN A 64 -5.06 -11.29 0.39
C ASN A 64 -4.54 -11.37 1.83
N SER A 65 -5.24 -10.80 2.81
CA SER A 65 -4.68 -10.68 4.17
C SER A 65 -4.46 -12.03 4.85
N GLU A 66 -5.29 -13.02 4.58
CA GLU A 66 -5.22 -14.32 5.22
C GLU A 66 -3.89 -15.03 4.96
N LYS A 67 -3.33 -14.83 3.77
CA LYS A 67 -2.07 -15.47 3.35
C LYS A 67 -0.85 -14.59 3.62
N ALA A 68 -1.04 -13.38 4.10
CA ALA A 68 0.05 -12.46 4.35
C ALA A 68 0.55 -12.54 5.79
N SER A 69 1.85 -12.32 5.96
CA SER A 69 2.46 -12.26 7.29
C SER A 69 2.25 -10.90 7.93
N GLY A 70 2.09 -9.85 7.12
CA GLY A 70 1.88 -8.49 7.62
C GLY A 70 1.47 -7.56 6.51
N ILE A 71 1.07 -6.36 6.88
CA ILE A 71 0.54 -5.35 5.98
C ILE A 71 1.20 -4.02 6.30
N ILE A 72 1.71 -3.35 5.25
CA ILE A 72 2.17 -1.97 5.34
C ILE A 72 1.18 -1.14 4.52
N LEU A 73 0.47 -0.24 5.21
CA LEU A 73 -0.60 0.54 4.59
C LEU A 73 -0.32 2.02 4.73
N ASN A 74 -0.32 2.73 3.59
CA ASN A 74 -0.38 4.18 3.56
C ASN A 74 -1.76 4.59 3.06
N PRO A 75 -2.72 4.90 3.94
CA PRO A 75 -4.09 5.22 3.52
C PRO A 75 -4.23 6.60 2.89
N ALA A 76 -3.19 7.44 2.97
CA ALA A 76 -3.20 8.79 2.41
C ALA A 76 -4.41 9.59 2.89
N GLY A 77 -5.23 10.14 1.98
CA GLY A 77 -6.40 10.93 2.36
C GLY A 77 -7.48 10.18 3.13
N LEU A 78 -7.48 8.85 3.06
CA LEU A 78 -8.44 8.04 3.82
C LEU A 78 -8.09 7.91 5.30
N THR A 79 -6.94 8.43 5.71
CA THR A 79 -6.54 8.41 7.13
C THR A 79 -7.57 9.06 8.05
N LEU A 80 -8.22 10.12 7.58
CA LEU A 80 -9.16 10.90 8.39
C LEU A 80 -10.60 10.38 8.33
N ASN A 81 -11.00 9.73 7.23
CA ASN A 81 -12.41 9.38 7.03
C ASN A 81 -12.63 8.03 6.34
N GLY A 82 -11.61 7.21 6.25
CA GLY A 82 -11.73 5.88 5.66
C GLY A 82 -12.23 4.85 6.66
N TYR A 83 -13.43 5.03 7.19
CA TYR A 83 -13.96 4.16 8.25
C TYR A 83 -14.15 2.71 7.78
N GLY A 84 -14.57 2.51 6.52
CA GLY A 84 -14.70 1.17 5.96
C GLY A 84 -13.35 0.47 5.85
N LEU A 85 -12.33 1.20 5.42
CA LEU A 85 -10.98 0.67 5.32
C LEU A 85 -10.43 0.33 6.71
N LEU A 86 -10.64 1.19 7.69
CA LEU A 86 -10.23 0.93 9.07
C LEU A 86 -10.88 -0.35 9.61
N ASP A 87 -12.15 -0.52 9.36
CA ASP A 87 -12.91 -1.70 9.79
C ASP A 87 -12.32 -2.96 9.15
N ALA A 88 -12.02 -2.91 7.86
CA ALA A 88 -11.40 -4.03 7.15
C ALA A 88 -10.01 -4.37 7.72
N CYS A 89 -9.24 -3.37 8.10
CA CYS A 89 -7.93 -3.59 8.73
C CYS A 89 -8.08 -4.29 10.08
N ILE A 90 -9.07 -3.92 10.87
CA ILE A 90 -9.34 -4.55 12.16
C ILE A 90 -9.69 -6.03 11.95
N ASP A 91 -10.48 -6.33 10.93
CA ASP A 91 -10.89 -7.71 10.63
C ASP A 91 -9.74 -8.55 10.07
N SER A 92 -8.69 -7.93 9.60
CA SER A 92 -7.56 -8.62 8.94
C SER A 92 -6.54 -9.22 9.91
N LYS A 93 -6.79 -9.18 11.18
CA LYS A 93 -5.85 -9.66 12.19
C LYS A 93 -5.46 -11.13 12.02
#